data_c427214b7b85e0d784a9a8d5e5f1aebe
#
_entry.id   c427214b7b85e0d784a9a8d5e5f1aebe
#
_cell.length_a   1.000
_cell.length_b   1.000
_cell.length_c   1.000
_cell.angle_alpha   90.00
_cell.angle_beta   90.00
_cell.angle_gamma   90.00
#
_symmetry.space_group_name_H-M   'P 1'
#
loop_
_entity.id
_entity.type
_entity.pdbx_description
1 polymer ?
#
loop_
_entity_poly.entity_id
_entity_poly.type
_entity_poly.pdbx_seq_one_letter_code
_entity_poly.pdbx_strand_id
1 'polypeptide(L)'
;MTTTFPERTVEQTDDGAFRRQPNLFPTRFGDGPDQARPEPGRYRLLGSVSCGWARRQLITLRLLGLSEAVPFVLLYGRDDDGWRISRADNDLAQRWGATRLNEFYERTRPGFTGRGTSPTVIDVETGTVVTNNYHLLSNDFETAWQPFHAPDAPDLYPVELRAEIDLLNQQIFDDVNNGTYRVLFATNPVAASTAIGVFHARLAEYDFRLASRRYLFGSSLTDSDIRLFVTLSSYERGYRPRIAEILGEENVRHLSDFPNLWAYARDLFAQGLADEREQYFLGLVRGANGEYVPEGGFTGSLPLPDPGEALAAWQEPSGREHLTGSPLASGPGTAGTAQLWHLG
;
A
#
# COMPACT_ATOMS: atom_id res chain seq x y z
N MET A 1 28.94 -14.94 0.03
CA MET A 1 28.57 -14.21 1.26
C MET A 1 27.64 -15.12 2.05
N THR A 2 27.84 -15.27 3.35
CA THR A 2 26.95 -16.09 4.18
C THR A 2 25.72 -15.25 4.49
N THR A 3 24.57 -15.64 3.96
CA THR A 3 23.30 -14.94 4.25
C THR A 3 22.97 -15.12 5.72
N THR A 4 22.82 -14.02 6.46
CA THR A 4 22.42 -14.05 7.86
C THR A 4 20.90 -13.88 7.93
N PHE A 5 20.20 -14.93 8.38
CA PHE A 5 18.77 -14.85 8.65
C PHE A 5 18.52 -14.19 10.02
N PRO A 6 17.40 -13.45 10.18
CA PRO A 6 17.06 -12.84 11.47
C PRO A 6 16.78 -13.90 12.54
N GLU A 7 17.03 -13.55 13.80
CA GLU A 7 16.60 -14.39 14.93
C GLU A 7 15.06 -14.49 14.96
N ARG A 8 14.56 -15.63 15.44
CA ARG A 8 13.14 -15.90 15.54
C ARG A 8 12.47 -14.93 16.52
N THR A 9 11.33 -14.37 16.10
CA THR A 9 10.48 -13.49 16.90
C THR A 9 9.07 -14.09 17.07
N VAL A 10 8.19 -13.40 17.82
CA VAL A 10 6.78 -13.79 17.96
C VAL A 10 5.97 -13.72 16.64
N GLU A 11 6.53 -13.05 15.62
CA GLU A 11 5.94 -12.97 14.29
C GLU A 11 6.43 -14.10 13.35
N GLN A 12 7.00 -15.18 13.89
CA GLN A 12 7.50 -16.32 13.12
C GLN A 12 7.02 -17.64 13.70
N THR A 13 6.68 -18.58 12.82
CA THR A 13 6.27 -19.94 13.16
C THR A 13 7.48 -20.84 13.43
N ASP A 14 7.24 -22.04 13.93
CA ASP A 14 8.30 -22.98 14.31
C ASP A 14 9.16 -23.44 13.11
N ASP A 15 8.57 -23.45 11.91
CA ASP A 15 9.25 -23.75 10.65
C ASP A 15 10.00 -22.56 10.05
N GLY A 16 9.98 -21.39 10.74
CA GLY A 16 10.68 -20.17 10.33
C GLY A 16 9.93 -19.30 9.33
N ALA A 17 8.66 -19.59 9.07
CA ALA A 17 7.84 -18.74 8.24
C ALA A 17 7.36 -17.47 8.98
N PHE A 18 7.19 -16.37 8.26
CA PHE A 18 6.66 -15.12 8.82
C PHE A 18 5.16 -15.22 9.09
N ARG A 19 4.77 -14.82 10.31
CA ARG A 19 3.38 -14.69 10.74
C ARG A 19 3.10 -13.27 11.21
N ARG A 20 2.24 -12.57 10.47
CA ARG A 20 1.87 -11.19 10.82
C ARG A 20 1.01 -11.15 12.08
N GLN A 21 1.28 -10.16 12.96
CA GLN A 21 0.43 -9.91 14.12
C GLN A 21 -0.99 -9.46 13.71
N PRO A 22 -2.03 -9.78 14.48
CA PRO A 22 -3.40 -9.37 14.18
C PRO A 22 -3.61 -7.86 14.36
N ASN A 23 -4.59 -7.32 13.65
CA ASN A 23 -5.07 -5.95 13.88
C ASN A 23 -5.84 -5.89 15.21
N LEU A 24 -5.46 -4.95 16.08
CA LEU A 24 -6.00 -4.86 17.43
C LEU A 24 -7.17 -3.85 17.57
N PHE A 25 -7.39 -3.05 16.53
CA PHE A 25 -8.45 -2.05 16.45
C PHE A 25 -9.26 -2.31 15.16
N PRO A 26 -10.23 -3.24 15.19
CA PRO A 26 -10.89 -3.72 13.97
C PRO A 26 -12.21 -3.01 13.67
N THR A 27 -12.53 -1.89 14.31
CA THR A 27 -13.79 -1.18 14.09
C THR A 27 -13.99 -0.88 12.60
N ARG A 28 -15.18 -1.21 12.09
CA ARG A 28 -15.59 -0.95 10.72
C ARG A 28 -16.36 0.37 10.64
N PHE A 29 -16.42 0.96 9.45
CA PHE A 29 -17.34 2.04 9.16
C PHE A 29 -18.71 1.50 8.76
N GLY A 30 -19.79 2.20 9.18
CA GLY A 30 -21.17 1.84 8.87
C GLY A 30 -22.17 2.41 9.84
N ASP A 31 -23.43 1.95 9.78
CA ASP A 31 -24.55 2.41 10.60
C ASP A 31 -24.87 1.48 11.79
N GLY A 32 -24.11 0.40 11.95
CA GLY A 32 -24.32 -0.56 13.05
C GLY A 32 -23.89 0.00 14.41
N PRO A 33 -24.35 -0.61 15.52
CA PRO A 33 -24.11 -0.10 16.87
C PRO A 33 -22.63 -0.08 17.27
N ASP A 34 -21.81 -1.00 16.72
CA ASP A 34 -20.38 -1.12 17.01
C ASP A 34 -19.51 -0.59 15.85
N GLN A 35 -20.11 0.19 14.95
CA GLN A 35 -19.45 0.77 13.80
C GLN A 35 -19.25 2.28 13.95
N ALA A 36 -18.19 2.80 13.35
CA ALA A 36 -17.97 4.24 13.24
C ALA A 36 -18.80 4.78 12.06
N ARG A 37 -19.58 5.83 12.29
CA ARG A 37 -20.35 6.46 11.21
C ARG A 37 -19.42 7.23 10.28
N PRO A 38 -19.55 7.09 8.96
CA PRO A 38 -18.88 7.95 8.00
C PRO A 38 -19.30 9.42 8.21
N GLU A 39 -18.31 10.27 8.47
CA GLU A 39 -18.52 11.71 8.72
C GLU A 39 -17.34 12.48 8.14
N PRO A 40 -17.57 13.23 7.03
CA PRO A 40 -16.51 13.99 6.39
C PRO A 40 -15.81 14.98 7.33
N GLY A 41 -14.48 14.99 7.28
CA GLY A 41 -13.66 15.89 8.10
C GLY A 41 -13.38 15.41 9.53
N ARG A 42 -14.11 14.41 10.03
CA ARG A 42 -13.94 13.88 11.38
C ARG A 42 -12.72 12.98 11.55
N TYR A 43 -12.34 12.27 10.50
CA TYR A 43 -11.29 11.25 10.58
C TYR A 43 -10.03 11.68 9.85
N ARG A 44 -8.89 11.14 10.29
CA ARG A 44 -7.62 11.26 9.59
C ARG A 44 -7.07 9.87 9.32
N LEU A 45 -6.63 9.65 8.08
CA LEU A 45 -5.87 8.46 7.72
C LEU A 45 -4.38 8.74 7.93
N LEU A 46 -3.77 8.09 8.92
CA LEU A 46 -2.35 8.18 9.18
C LEU A 46 -1.62 7.04 8.47
N GLY A 47 -0.60 7.36 7.71
CA GLY A 47 0.15 6.34 6.98
C GLY A 47 1.51 6.81 6.51
N SER A 48 2.41 5.85 6.29
CA SER A 48 3.67 6.11 5.61
C SER A 48 3.50 5.82 4.12
N VAL A 49 4.07 6.68 3.28
CA VAL A 49 4.10 6.44 1.83
C VAL A 49 5.00 5.26 1.45
N SER A 50 5.93 4.84 2.31
CA SER A 50 6.68 3.59 2.13
C SER A 50 5.87 2.33 2.48
N CYS A 51 4.64 2.48 2.98
CA CYS A 51 3.80 1.37 3.38
C CYS A 51 2.76 1.04 2.30
N GLY A 52 2.90 -0.10 1.60
CA GLY A 52 1.94 -0.54 0.58
C GLY A 52 0.50 -0.64 1.09
N TRP A 53 0.32 -0.99 2.38
CA TRP A 53 -0.98 -1.05 3.03
C TRP A 53 -1.65 0.33 3.17
N ALA A 54 -0.87 1.39 3.44
CA ALA A 54 -1.37 2.77 3.50
C ALA A 54 -1.62 3.33 2.11
N ARG A 55 -0.73 3.05 1.14
CA ARG A 55 -0.87 3.50 -0.25
C ARG A 55 -2.16 3.01 -0.90
N ARG A 56 -2.51 1.75 -0.67
CA ARG A 56 -3.79 1.24 -1.14
C ARG A 56 -4.94 2.13 -0.69
N GLN A 57 -4.98 2.49 0.59
CA GLN A 57 -6.02 3.37 1.11
C GLN A 57 -5.99 4.76 0.45
N LEU A 58 -4.80 5.31 0.22
CA LEU A 58 -4.66 6.61 -0.47
C LEU A 58 -5.18 6.57 -1.89
N ILE A 59 -4.85 5.51 -2.65
CA ILE A 59 -5.36 5.33 -4.02
C ILE A 59 -6.88 5.23 -3.99
N THR A 60 -7.44 4.40 -3.10
CA THR A 60 -8.88 4.23 -2.95
C THR A 60 -9.57 5.55 -2.62
N LEU A 61 -9.10 6.30 -1.62
CA LEU A 61 -9.66 7.61 -1.26
C LEU A 61 -9.63 8.58 -2.43
N ARG A 62 -8.55 8.62 -3.18
CA ARG A 62 -8.40 9.51 -4.34
C ARG A 62 -9.38 9.14 -5.46
N LEU A 63 -9.46 7.87 -5.83
CA LEU A 63 -10.35 7.40 -6.89
C LEU A 63 -11.82 7.61 -6.55
N LEU A 64 -12.17 7.52 -5.27
CA LEU A 64 -13.53 7.74 -4.79
C LEU A 64 -13.86 9.22 -4.51
N GLY A 65 -12.88 10.13 -4.65
CA GLY A 65 -13.07 11.56 -4.35
C GLY A 65 -13.14 11.86 -2.85
N LEU A 66 -12.65 10.97 -1.98
CA LEU A 66 -12.75 11.07 -0.53
C LEU A 66 -11.56 11.76 0.15
N SER A 67 -10.57 12.24 -0.60
CA SER A 67 -9.32 12.77 -0.03
C SER A 67 -9.52 13.96 0.92
N GLU A 68 -10.53 14.79 0.68
CA GLU A 68 -10.90 15.90 1.58
C GLU A 68 -11.81 15.44 2.73
N ALA A 69 -12.63 14.42 2.50
CA ALA A 69 -13.50 13.85 3.53
C ALA A 69 -12.72 13.09 4.60
N VAL A 70 -11.62 12.41 4.20
CA VAL A 70 -10.70 11.70 5.09
C VAL A 70 -9.26 12.12 4.77
N PRO A 71 -8.82 13.29 5.26
CA PRO A 71 -7.48 13.80 5.00
C PRO A 71 -6.38 12.86 5.48
N PHE A 72 -5.30 12.81 4.70
CA PHE A 72 -4.14 12.00 5.01
C PHE A 72 -3.13 12.76 5.87
N VAL A 73 -2.58 12.08 6.87
CA VAL A 73 -1.50 12.58 7.71
C VAL A 73 -0.28 11.69 7.54
N LEU A 74 0.83 12.28 7.13
CA LEU A 74 2.06 11.56 6.85
C LEU A 74 2.70 11.05 8.13
N LEU A 75 3.01 9.75 8.14
CA LEU A 75 3.92 9.11 9.09
C LEU A 75 5.30 9.00 8.44
N TYR A 76 6.33 9.49 9.14
CA TYR A 76 7.72 9.44 8.66
C TYR A 76 8.66 8.95 9.75
N GLY A 77 9.83 8.47 9.40
CA GLY A 77 10.90 8.08 10.31
C GLY A 77 10.40 7.20 11.45
N ARG A 78 10.59 5.91 11.34
CA ARG A 78 10.24 4.94 12.39
C ARG A 78 11.47 4.59 13.19
N ASP A 79 11.37 4.68 14.51
CA ASP A 79 12.34 4.23 15.49
C ASP A 79 11.70 3.29 16.53
N ASP A 80 12.39 3.01 17.64
CA ASP A 80 11.93 2.13 18.70
C ASP A 80 10.63 2.64 19.36
N ASP A 81 10.42 3.96 19.39
CA ASP A 81 9.20 4.59 19.91
C ASP A 81 8.03 4.62 18.88
N GLY A 82 8.24 4.08 17.68
CA GLY A 82 7.24 3.99 16.63
C GLY A 82 7.32 5.08 15.57
N TRP A 83 6.24 5.27 14.83
CA TRP A 83 6.13 6.25 13.76
C TRP A 83 6.02 7.68 14.28
N ARG A 84 6.78 8.61 13.68
CA ARG A 84 6.61 10.06 13.89
C ARG A 84 5.49 10.59 13.02
N ILE A 85 4.77 11.59 13.53
CA ILE A 85 3.68 12.26 12.81
C ILE A 85 4.22 13.56 12.25
N SER A 86 4.01 13.82 10.95
CA SER A 86 4.34 15.11 10.34
C SER A 86 3.54 16.22 11.03
N ARG A 87 4.21 17.33 11.32
CA ARG A 87 3.60 18.52 11.92
C ARG A 87 3.06 19.50 10.87
N ALA A 88 3.42 19.32 9.61
CA ALA A 88 2.95 20.18 8.54
C ALA A 88 1.43 19.98 8.33
N ASP A 89 0.67 21.05 8.44
CA ASP A 89 -0.77 21.12 8.18
C ASP A 89 -1.62 20.04 8.85
N ASN A 90 -1.26 19.67 10.09
CA ASN A 90 -1.82 18.56 10.82
C ASN A 90 -2.52 19.03 12.10
N ASP A 91 -3.85 19.04 12.05
CA ASP A 91 -4.71 19.40 13.17
C ASP A 91 -4.63 18.45 14.37
N LEU A 92 -4.26 17.16 14.17
CA LEU A 92 -4.04 16.22 15.25
C LEU A 92 -2.87 16.65 16.16
N ALA A 93 -1.77 17.08 15.55
CA ALA A 93 -0.62 17.59 16.32
C ALA A 93 -0.99 18.87 17.09
N GLN A 94 -1.77 19.77 16.49
CA GLN A 94 -2.24 20.99 17.14
C GLN A 94 -3.22 20.71 18.28
N ARG A 95 -4.22 19.85 18.04
CA ARG A 95 -5.29 19.57 19.00
C ARG A 95 -4.86 18.66 20.15
N TRP A 96 -4.01 17.66 19.87
CA TRP A 96 -3.67 16.62 20.83
C TRP A 96 -2.22 16.69 21.30
N GLY A 97 -1.38 17.56 20.72
CA GLY A 97 0.05 17.65 21.02
C GLY A 97 0.84 16.41 20.62
N ALA A 98 0.24 15.47 19.91
CA ALA A 98 0.84 14.20 19.57
C ALA A 98 1.96 14.35 18.53
N THR A 99 3.07 13.71 18.79
CA THR A 99 4.26 13.66 17.91
C THR A 99 4.49 12.27 17.34
N ARG A 100 3.84 11.27 17.95
CA ARG A 100 4.00 9.86 17.63
C ARG A 100 2.66 9.15 17.52
N LEU A 101 2.58 8.19 16.60
CA LEU A 101 1.37 7.38 16.40
C LEU A 101 0.98 6.59 17.66
N ASN A 102 1.97 6.08 18.41
CA ASN A 102 1.72 5.29 19.61
C ASN A 102 0.96 6.06 20.72
N GLU A 103 1.06 7.40 20.73
CA GLU A 103 0.33 8.22 21.70
C GLU A 103 -1.19 8.10 21.54
N PHE A 104 -1.69 7.95 20.30
CA PHE A 104 -3.11 7.69 20.04
C PHE A 104 -3.52 6.27 20.41
N TYR A 105 -2.62 5.29 20.24
CA TYR A 105 -2.89 3.91 20.69
C TYR A 105 -2.99 3.82 22.21
N GLU A 106 -2.09 4.48 22.93
CA GLU A 106 -2.11 4.57 24.40
C GLU A 106 -3.37 5.29 24.90
N ARG A 107 -3.77 6.38 24.24
CA ARG A 107 -5.02 7.09 24.55
C ARG A 107 -6.25 6.21 24.36
N THR A 108 -6.26 5.37 23.31
CA THR A 108 -7.39 4.48 23.01
C THR A 108 -7.47 3.31 23.98
N ARG A 109 -6.33 2.77 24.35
CA ARG A 109 -6.17 1.64 25.27
C ARG A 109 -5.03 1.91 26.23
N PRO A 110 -5.30 2.51 27.41
CA PRO A 110 -4.28 2.75 28.43
C PRO A 110 -3.49 1.48 28.77
N GLY A 111 -2.18 1.59 28.82
CA GLY A 111 -1.27 0.46 28.98
C GLY A 111 -1.00 -0.33 27.70
N PHE A 112 -1.25 0.25 26.52
CA PHE A 112 -0.96 -0.39 25.25
C PHE A 112 0.56 -0.60 25.07
N THR A 113 0.99 -1.86 25.06
CA THR A 113 2.41 -2.26 24.89
C THR A 113 2.75 -2.67 23.47
N GLY A 114 1.77 -2.63 22.54
CA GLY A 114 1.96 -2.98 21.14
C GLY A 114 2.59 -1.86 20.32
N ARG A 115 2.69 -2.10 19.05
CA ARG A 115 3.22 -1.15 18.07
C ARG A 115 2.10 -0.54 17.26
N GLY A 116 2.06 0.79 17.17
CA GLY A 116 1.20 1.51 16.23
C GLY A 116 1.55 1.15 14.78
N THR A 117 0.56 0.85 13.97
CA THR A 117 0.73 0.35 12.59
C THR A 117 0.27 1.37 11.56
N SER A 118 0.90 1.35 10.38
CA SER A 118 0.49 2.09 9.19
C SER A 118 -0.29 1.13 8.26
N PRO A 119 -1.48 1.48 7.76
CA PRO A 119 -2.27 2.68 8.10
C PRO A 119 -3.00 2.58 9.45
N THR A 120 -3.44 3.71 9.95
CA THR A 120 -4.35 3.84 11.09
C THR A 120 -5.32 5.00 10.86
N VAL A 121 -6.58 4.84 11.23
CA VAL A 121 -7.57 5.93 11.23
C VAL A 121 -7.78 6.45 12.65
N ILE A 122 -7.66 7.77 12.79
CA ILE A 122 -7.87 8.48 14.06
C ILE A 122 -9.12 9.34 13.96
N ASP A 123 -9.96 9.30 15.00
CA ASP A 123 -11.05 10.26 15.21
C ASP A 123 -10.44 11.55 15.80
N VAL A 124 -10.60 12.67 15.10
CA VAL A 124 -10.03 13.97 15.48
C VAL A 124 -10.67 14.51 16.76
N GLU A 125 -11.94 14.22 16.99
CA GLU A 125 -12.68 14.75 18.14
C GLU A 125 -12.27 14.09 19.46
N THR A 126 -12.07 12.77 19.42
CA THR A 126 -11.73 11.98 20.61
C THR A 126 -10.23 11.75 20.77
N GLY A 127 -9.46 11.89 19.69
CA GLY A 127 -8.03 11.54 19.66
C GLY A 127 -7.79 10.06 19.85
N THR A 128 -8.73 9.21 19.40
CA THR A 128 -8.63 7.76 19.56
C THR A 128 -8.49 7.05 18.22
N VAL A 129 -7.87 5.88 18.25
CA VAL A 129 -7.80 4.97 17.09
C VAL A 129 -9.19 4.41 16.82
N VAL A 130 -9.72 4.65 15.63
CA VAL A 130 -10.95 4.01 15.14
C VAL A 130 -10.60 2.62 14.63
N THR A 131 -9.67 2.54 13.69
CA THR A 131 -9.29 1.26 13.09
C THR A 131 -7.85 1.27 12.58
N ASN A 132 -7.20 0.12 12.68
CA ASN A 132 -5.98 -0.20 11.96
C ASN A 132 -6.16 -1.46 11.09
N ASN A 133 -7.40 -1.80 10.78
CA ASN A 133 -7.75 -2.95 9.97
C ASN A 133 -7.53 -2.66 8.48
N TYR A 134 -6.28 -2.64 8.06
CA TYR A 134 -5.90 -2.37 6.67
C TYR A 134 -6.47 -3.39 5.67
N HIS A 135 -6.95 -4.56 6.11
CA HIS A 135 -7.57 -5.54 5.20
C HIS A 135 -8.90 -5.06 4.65
N LEU A 136 -9.74 -4.47 5.51
CA LEU A 136 -11.12 -4.14 5.21
C LEU A 136 -11.38 -2.64 5.05
N LEU A 137 -10.40 -1.80 5.36
CA LEU A 137 -10.58 -0.35 5.34
C LEU A 137 -10.88 0.19 3.93
N SER A 138 -10.28 -0.35 2.85
CA SER A 138 -10.65 0.03 1.49
C SER A 138 -12.11 -0.33 1.19
N ASN A 139 -12.56 -1.51 1.61
CA ASN A 139 -13.96 -1.92 1.44
C ASN A 139 -14.95 -1.02 2.23
N ASP A 140 -14.54 -0.50 3.38
CA ASP A 140 -15.32 0.49 4.12
C ASP A 140 -15.46 1.79 3.31
N PHE A 141 -14.36 2.28 2.71
CA PHE A 141 -14.38 3.45 1.83
C PHE A 141 -15.25 3.23 0.59
N GLU A 142 -15.23 2.03 0.02
CA GLU A 142 -16.00 1.64 -1.16
C GLU A 142 -17.50 1.42 -0.90
N THR A 143 -17.90 1.19 0.35
CA THR A 143 -19.28 0.86 0.73
C THR A 143 -19.90 1.87 1.68
N ALA A 144 -19.48 1.89 2.93
CA ALA A 144 -20.07 2.75 3.95
C ALA A 144 -19.92 4.25 3.64
N TRP A 145 -18.84 4.64 2.94
CA TRP A 145 -18.57 6.00 2.53
C TRP A 145 -19.19 6.38 1.18
N GLN A 146 -19.92 5.47 0.51
CA GLN A 146 -20.53 5.72 -0.80
C GLN A 146 -21.37 7.03 -0.89
N PRO A 147 -22.12 7.45 0.13
CA PRO A 147 -22.86 8.72 0.07
C PRO A 147 -21.99 9.97 -0.12
N PHE A 148 -20.69 9.86 0.10
CA PHE A 148 -19.72 10.96 0.00
C PHE A 148 -18.78 10.81 -1.20
N HIS A 149 -18.96 9.82 -2.06
CA HIS A 149 -18.18 9.65 -3.27
C HIS A 149 -18.37 10.79 -4.25
N ALA A 150 -17.36 11.08 -5.05
CA ALA A 150 -17.51 11.94 -6.20
C ALA A 150 -18.54 11.35 -7.18
N PRO A 151 -19.29 12.19 -7.93
CA PRO A 151 -20.34 11.71 -8.85
C PRO A 151 -19.83 10.76 -9.95
N ASP A 152 -18.57 10.89 -10.32
CA ASP A 152 -17.87 10.11 -11.35
C ASP A 152 -16.92 9.04 -10.76
N ALA A 153 -17.02 8.77 -9.46
CA ALA A 153 -16.21 7.78 -8.80
C ALA A 153 -16.46 6.37 -9.39
N PRO A 154 -15.40 5.60 -9.66
CA PRO A 154 -15.55 4.23 -10.14
C PRO A 154 -16.16 3.33 -9.05
N ASP A 155 -16.96 2.34 -9.46
CA ASP A 155 -17.36 1.26 -8.57
C ASP A 155 -16.21 0.24 -8.46
N LEU A 156 -15.42 0.34 -7.42
CA LEU A 156 -14.26 -0.52 -7.18
C LEU A 156 -14.65 -1.87 -6.54
N TYR A 157 -15.89 -1.98 -6.04
CA TYR A 157 -16.37 -3.17 -5.32
C TYR A 157 -17.83 -3.47 -5.66
N PRO A 158 -18.12 -3.72 -6.96
CA PRO A 158 -19.48 -3.95 -7.44
C PRO A 158 -20.12 -5.18 -6.78
N VAL A 159 -21.39 -5.05 -6.43
CA VAL A 159 -22.13 -6.01 -5.59
C VAL A 159 -22.07 -7.44 -6.16
N GLU A 160 -22.19 -7.57 -7.47
CA GLU A 160 -22.18 -8.84 -8.19
C GLU A 160 -20.81 -9.55 -8.20
N LEU A 161 -19.73 -8.83 -7.97
CA LEU A 161 -18.36 -9.37 -7.97
C LEU A 161 -17.74 -9.49 -6.58
N ARG A 162 -18.40 -9.04 -5.52
CA ARG A 162 -17.83 -8.95 -4.17
C ARG A 162 -17.22 -10.26 -3.68
N ALA A 163 -17.96 -11.36 -3.83
CA ALA A 163 -17.47 -12.67 -3.36
C ALA A 163 -16.20 -13.10 -4.10
N GLU A 164 -16.12 -12.84 -5.41
CA GLU A 164 -14.96 -13.18 -6.23
C GLU A 164 -13.79 -12.22 -5.98
N ILE A 165 -14.08 -10.93 -5.77
CA ILE A 165 -13.09 -9.92 -5.35
C ILE A 165 -12.49 -10.30 -4.01
N ASP A 166 -13.31 -10.70 -3.03
CA ASP A 166 -12.82 -11.09 -1.69
C ASP A 166 -11.90 -12.30 -1.75
N LEU A 167 -12.27 -13.32 -2.54
CA LEU A 167 -11.42 -14.49 -2.76
C LEU A 167 -10.09 -14.12 -3.42
N LEU A 168 -10.13 -13.30 -4.47
CA LEU A 168 -8.93 -12.85 -5.16
C LEU A 168 -8.07 -11.95 -4.27
N ASN A 169 -8.69 -11.06 -3.50
CA ASN A 169 -8.01 -10.19 -2.54
C ASN A 169 -7.28 -10.99 -1.45
N GLN A 170 -7.89 -12.07 -0.96
CA GLN A 170 -7.23 -12.96 -0.01
C GLN A 170 -6.01 -13.63 -0.65
N GLN A 171 -6.14 -14.10 -1.88
CA GLN A 171 -5.04 -14.71 -2.64
C GLN A 171 -3.91 -13.69 -2.91
N ILE A 172 -4.25 -12.47 -3.35
CA ILE A 172 -3.27 -11.39 -3.55
C ILE A 172 -2.58 -11.05 -2.23
N PHE A 173 -3.33 -11.01 -1.13
CA PHE A 173 -2.75 -10.76 0.19
C PHE A 173 -1.76 -11.85 0.57
N ASP A 174 -2.18 -13.11 0.55
CA ASP A 174 -1.37 -14.22 1.04
C ASP A 174 -0.10 -14.44 0.20
N ASP A 175 -0.23 -14.43 -1.12
CA ASP A 175 0.83 -14.88 -2.02
C ASP A 175 1.66 -13.74 -2.60
N VAL A 176 1.11 -12.51 -2.68
CA VAL A 176 1.79 -11.37 -3.28
C VAL A 176 2.13 -10.30 -2.25
N ASN A 177 1.11 -9.64 -1.66
CA ASN A 177 1.38 -8.51 -0.77
C ASN A 177 2.15 -8.94 0.50
N ASN A 178 1.74 -10.05 1.11
CA ASN A 178 2.45 -10.63 2.24
C ASN A 178 3.58 -11.59 1.80
N GLY A 179 3.56 -12.04 0.54
CA GLY A 179 4.56 -12.93 -0.04
C GLY A 179 5.97 -12.36 0.06
N THR A 180 6.17 -11.08 -0.29
CA THR A 180 7.47 -10.40 -0.15
C THR A 180 7.94 -10.37 1.30
N TYR A 181 7.04 -10.14 2.26
CA TYR A 181 7.38 -10.16 3.70
C TYR A 181 7.73 -11.57 4.17
N ARG A 182 7.06 -12.61 3.65
CA ARG A 182 7.38 -14.01 3.97
C ARG A 182 8.82 -14.38 3.58
N VAL A 183 9.33 -13.79 2.50
CA VAL A 183 10.74 -13.96 2.13
C VAL A 183 11.65 -13.15 3.04
N LEU A 184 11.37 -11.86 3.20
CA LEU A 184 12.24 -10.92 3.93
C LEU A 184 12.38 -11.23 5.42
N PHE A 185 11.36 -11.84 6.02
CA PHE A 185 11.32 -12.17 7.44
C PHE A 185 11.36 -13.68 7.72
N ALA A 186 11.67 -14.50 6.71
CA ALA A 186 11.99 -15.90 6.93
C ALA A 186 13.23 -16.04 7.82
N THR A 187 13.27 -17.08 8.67
CA THR A 187 14.41 -17.35 9.55
C THR A 187 15.31 -18.48 9.04
N ASN A 188 15.00 -19.04 7.87
CA ASN A 188 15.83 -20.05 7.23
C ASN A 188 15.65 -20.07 5.70
N PRO A 189 16.61 -20.65 4.95
CA PRO A 189 16.60 -20.69 3.50
C PRO A 189 15.38 -21.42 2.89
N VAL A 190 14.90 -22.47 3.55
CA VAL A 190 13.78 -23.28 3.02
C VAL A 190 12.51 -22.47 3.03
N ALA A 191 12.20 -21.78 4.13
CA ALA A 191 11.03 -20.90 4.25
C ALA A 191 11.11 -19.75 3.22
N ALA A 192 12.27 -19.12 3.06
CA ALA A 192 12.48 -18.05 2.09
C ALA A 192 12.28 -18.54 0.64
N SER A 193 12.90 -19.68 0.28
CA SER A 193 12.79 -20.25 -1.07
C SER A 193 11.36 -20.72 -1.39
N THR A 194 10.66 -21.28 -0.40
CA THR A 194 9.25 -21.65 -0.56
C THR A 194 8.40 -20.41 -0.82
N ALA A 195 8.60 -19.37 -0.03
CA ALA A 195 7.83 -18.13 -0.16
C ALA A 195 8.03 -17.44 -1.52
N ILE A 196 9.29 -17.35 -2.01
CA ILE A 196 9.54 -16.74 -3.33
C ILE A 196 8.97 -17.60 -4.47
N GLY A 197 8.99 -18.93 -4.34
CA GLY A 197 8.38 -19.83 -5.30
C GLY A 197 6.89 -19.62 -5.43
N VAL A 198 6.16 -19.48 -4.32
CA VAL A 198 4.72 -19.15 -4.30
C VAL A 198 4.47 -17.78 -4.93
N PHE A 199 5.26 -16.78 -4.56
CA PHE A 199 5.15 -15.42 -5.10
C PHE A 199 5.30 -15.43 -6.64
N HIS A 200 6.36 -16.05 -7.17
CA HIS A 200 6.60 -16.11 -8.62
C HIS A 200 5.51 -16.89 -9.36
N ALA A 201 5.03 -18.01 -8.78
CA ALA A 201 3.94 -18.77 -9.37
C ALA A 201 2.66 -17.94 -9.47
N ARG A 202 2.37 -17.13 -8.46
CA ARG A 202 1.22 -16.23 -8.45
C ARG A 202 1.36 -15.10 -9.48
N LEU A 203 2.54 -14.51 -9.61
CA LEU A 203 2.79 -13.52 -10.66
C LEU A 203 2.62 -14.12 -12.07
N ALA A 204 3.07 -15.36 -12.28
CA ALA A 204 2.91 -16.05 -13.56
C ALA A 204 1.43 -16.33 -13.88
N GLU A 205 0.63 -16.70 -12.87
CA GLU A 205 -0.83 -16.88 -13.04
C GLU A 205 -1.51 -15.56 -13.43
N TYR A 206 -1.16 -14.46 -12.76
CA TYR A 206 -1.72 -13.15 -13.11
C TYR A 206 -1.23 -12.65 -14.46
N ASP A 207 0.01 -12.94 -14.83
CA ASP A 207 0.52 -12.64 -16.18
C ASP A 207 -0.33 -13.34 -17.24
N PHE A 208 -0.60 -14.63 -17.08
CA PHE A 208 -1.46 -15.39 -17.97
C PHE A 208 -2.90 -14.84 -18.01
N ARG A 209 -3.49 -14.53 -16.83
CA ARG A 209 -4.83 -13.96 -16.72
C ARG A 209 -4.96 -12.63 -17.47
N LEU A 210 -3.93 -11.80 -17.39
CA LEU A 210 -3.89 -10.45 -17.96
C LEU A 210 -3.52 -10.41 -19.45
N ALA A 211 -3.17 -11.54 -20.05
CA ALA A 211 -2.87 -11.61 -21.48
C ALA A 211 -4.06 -11.20 -22.37
N SER A 212 -5.29 -11.43 -21.91
CA SER A 212 -6.53 -11.16 -22.66
C SER A 212 -7.51 -10.24 -21.93
N ARG A 213 -7.18 -9.73 -20.74
CA ARG A 213 -8.03 -8.89 -19.91
C ARG A 213 -7.31 -7.61 -19.56
N ARG A 214 -7.99 -6.48 -19.62
CA ARG A 214 -7.39 -5.21 -19.24
C ARG A 214 -7.14 -5.14 -17.73
N TYR A 215 -8.09 -5.57 -16.93
CA TYR A 215 -8.04 -5.63 -15.46
C TYR A 215 -8.25 -7.05 -14.95
N LEU A 216 -8.03 -7.27 -13.67
CA LEU A 216 -8.19 -8.60 -13.06
C LEU A 216 -9.60 -9.18 -13.23
N PHE A 217 -10.63 -8.32 -13.25
CA PHE A 217 -12.03 -8.68 -13.51
C PHE A 217 -12.51 -8.27 -14.92
N GLY A 218 -11.63 -8.33 -15.91
CA GLY A 218 -11.97 -8.11 -17.32
C GLY A 218 -11.89 -6.64 -17.70
N SER A 219 -13.03 -5.97 -17.89
CA SER A 219 -13.11 -4.60 -18.37
C SER A 219 -13.22 -3.53 -17.28
N SER A 220 -13.38 -3.93 -16.02
CA SER A 220 -13.61 -3.01 -14.90
C SER A 220 -12.45 -3.06 -13.91
N LEU A 221 -11.94 -1.87 -13.54
CA LEU A 221 -11.01 -1.72 -12.45
C LEU A 221 -11.72 -2.01 -11.12
N THR A 222 -11.09 -2.79 -10.26
CA THR A 222 -11.61 -3.14 -8.94
C THR A 222 -10.58 -2.93 -7.83
N ASP A 223 -10.98 -3.06 -6.57
CA ASP A 223 -10.08 -3.05 -5.40
C ASP A 223 -8.93 -4.08 -5.54
N SER A 224 -9.17 -5.21 -6.21
CA SER A 224 -8.12 -6.21 -6.46
C SER A 224 -6.95 -5.66 -7.30
N ASP A 225 -7.24 -4.82 -8.29
CA ASP A 225 -6.23 -4.18 -9.13
C ASP A 225 -5.36 -3.22 -8.30
N ILE A 226 -5.97 -2.46 -7.41
CA ILE A 226 -5.25 -1.56 -6.50
C ILE A 226 -4.37 -2.36 -5.54
N ARG A 227 -4.88 -3.47 -4.97
CA ARG A 227 -4.13 -4.36 -4.07
C ARG A 227 -2.92 -4.99 -4.74
N LEU A 228 -3.05 -5.38 -5.98
CA LEU A 228 -1.92 -5.93 -6.75
C LEU A 228 -0.92 -4.82 -7.10
N PHE A 229 -1.41 -3.69 -7.61
CA PHE A 229 -0.59 -2.56 -8.06
C PHE A 229 0.38 -2.05 -7.00
N VAL A 230 -0.05 -1.90 -5.76
CA VAL A 230 0.83 -1.37 -4.69
C VAL A 230 2.04 -2.26 -4.39
N THR A 231 1.96 -3.56 -4.65
CA THR A 231 3.13 -4.44 -4.56
C THR A 231 3.99 -4.38 -5.81
N LEU A 232 3.38 -4.42 -7.00
CA LEU A 232 4.11 -4.33 -8.27
C LEU A 232 4.93 -3.04 -8.35
N SER A 233 4.32 -1.90 -8.01
CA SER A 233 4.99 -0.59 -8.04
C SER A 233 6.14 -0.47 -7.03
N SER A 234 6.19 -1.30 -5.99
CA SER A 234 7.26 -1.32 -5.00
C SER A 234 8.29 -2.41 -5.24
N TYR A 235 8.02 -3.35 -6.17
CA TYR A 235 8.77 -4.59 -6.23
C TYR A 235 10.22 -4.37 -6.68
N GLU A 236 10.45 -3.76 -7.83
CA GLU A 236 11.79 -3.64 -8.43
C GLU A 236 12.78 -2.86 -7.56
N ARG A 237 12.33 -1.85 -6.86
CA ARG A 237 13.20 -1.02 -6.02
C ARG A 237 13.10 -1.29 -4.54
N GLY A 238 11.92 -1.70 -4.06
CA GLY A 238 11.69 -1.87 -2.63
C GLY A 238 11.94 -3.28 -2.13
N TYR A 239 11.40 -4.26 -2.79
CA TYR A 239 11.43 -5.65 -2.33
C TYR A 239 12.50 -6.50 -3.00
N ARG A 240 12.56 -6.46 -4.33
CA ARG A 240 13.41 -7.35 -5.12
C ARG A 240 14.89 -7.31 -4.74
N PRO A 241 15.55 -6.13 -4.62
CA PRO A 241 16.98 -6.08 -4.26
C PRO A 241 17.26 -6.75 -2.90
N ARG A 242 16.42 -6.50 -1.91
CA ARG A 242 16.57 -7.10 -0.57
C ARG A 242 16.31 -8.61 -0.56
N ILE A 243 15.38 -9.07 -1.39
CA ILE A 243 15.10 -10.50 -1.58
C ILE A 243 16.29 -11.17 -2.28
N ALA A 244 16.89 -10.50 -3.27
CA ALA A 244 18.07 -10.99 -3.96
C ALA A 244 19.32 -11.08 -3.05
N GLU A 245 19.45 -10.18 -2.08
CA GLU A 245 20.49 -10.32 -1.04
C GLU A 245 20.35 -11.60 -0.21
N ILE A 246 19.10 -12.05 -0.01
CA ILE A 246 18.81 -13.27 0.79
C ILE A 246 18.98 -14.53 -0.05
N LEU A 247 18.48 -14.55 -1.28
CA LEU A 247 18.30 -15.76 -2.08
C LEU A 247 19.30 -15.90 -3.24
N GLY A 248 20.05 -14.84 -3.57
CA GLY A 248 20.84 -14.73 -4.81
C GLY A 248 20.02 -14.11 -5.95
N GLU A 249 20.69 -13.30 -6.75
CA GLU A 249 20.08 -12.55 -7.87
C GLU A 249 19.40 -13.46 -8.90
N GLU A 250 20.02 -14.61 -9.18
CA GLU A 250 19.54 -15.62 -10.14
C GLU A 250 18.23 -16.30 -9.74
N ASN A 251 17.84 -16.20 -8.46
CA ASN A 251 16.63 -16.82 -7.92
C ASN A 251 15.45 -15.86 -7.81
N VAL A 252 15.63 -14.56 -8.16
CA VAL A 252 14.62 -13.52 -7.98
C VAL A 252 14.29 -12.85 -9.30
N ARG A 253 13.16 -13.21 -9.85
CA ARG A 253 12.69 -12.73 -11.16
C ARG A 253 12.37 -11.24 -11.14
N HIS A 254 12.54 -10.59 -12.30
CA HIS A 254 12.09 -9.23 -12.56
C HIS A 254 10.61 -9.20 -12.94
N LEU A 255 9.94 -8.04 -12.80
CA LEU A 255 8.59 -7.85 -13.34
C LEU A 255 8.57 -7.98 -14.87
N SER A 256 9.65 -7.59 -15.54
CA SER A 256 9.79 -7.76 -17.00
C SER A 256 9.78 -9.22 -17.46
N ASP A 257 10.03 -10.18 -16.58
CA ASP A 257 9.89 -11.62 -16.86
C ASP A 257 8.43 -12.08 -16.93
N PHE A 258 7.48 -11.18 -16.63
CA PHE A 258 6.05 -11.37 -16.69
C PHE A 258 5.44 -10.28 -17.59
N PRO A 259 5.54 -10.44 -18.93
CA PRO A 259 5.34 -9.32 -19.87
C PRO A 259 3.92 -8.72 -19.83
N ASN A 260 2.87 -9.53 -19.65
CA ASN A 260 1.49 -9.03 -19.57
C ASN A 260 1.25 -8.31 -18.24
N LEU A 261 1.79 -8.86 -17.15
CA LEU A 261 1.71 -8.25 -15.81
C LEU A 261 2.49 -6.93 -15.75
N TRP A 262 3.67 -6.87 -16.38
CA TRP A 262 4.45 -5.65 -16.48
C TRP A 262 3.75 -4.59 -17.34
N ALA A 263 3.19 -4.99 -18.49
CA ALA A 263 2.37 -4.10 -19.32
C ALA A 263 1.12 -3.60 -18.58
N TYR A 264 0.46 -4.46 -17.82
CA TYR A 264 -0.68 -4.10 -16.97
C TYR A 264 -0.28 -3.09 -15.89
N ALA A 265 0.83 -3.29 -15.20
CA ALA A 265 1.31 -2.36 -14.18
C ALA A 265 1.55 -0.96 -14.77
N ARG A 266 2.13 -0.87 -15.98
CA ARG A 266 2.34 0.39 -16.72
C ARG A 266 1.02 1.00 -17.20
N ASP A 267 0.04 0.19 -17.63
CA ASP A 267 -1.29 0.68 -17.99
C ASP A 267 -1.97 1.36 -16.79
N LEU A 268 -1.94 0.72 -15.62
CA LEU A 268 -2.45 1.32 -14.38
C LEU A 268 -1.69 2.60 -13.97
N PHE A 269 -0.39 2.60 -14.12
CA PHE A 269 0.44 3.78 -13.87
C PHE A 269 0.05 4.94 -14.79
N ALA A 270 -0.08 4.69 -16.10
CA ALA A 270 -0.48 5.70 -17.08
C ALA A 270 -1.90 6.23 -16.85
N GLN A 271 -2.79 5.43 -16.27
CA GLN A 271 -4.14 5.84 -15.88
C GLN A 271 -4.18 6.64 -14.57
N GLY A 272 -3.04 6.93 -13.95
CA GLY A 272 -2.95 7.77 -12.77
C GLY A 272 -3.19 7.04 -11.44
N LEU A 273 -3.07 5.70 -11.37
CA LEU A 273 -3.02 5.02 -10.08
C LEU A 273 -1.78 5.44 -9.27
N ALA A 274 -0.70 5.82 -9.95
CA ALA A 274 0.45 6.43 -9.33
C ALA A 274 0.40 7.95 -9.49
N ASP A 275 0.20 8.66 -8.41
CA ASP A 275 0.43 10.11 -8.33
C ASP A 275 1.91 10.42 -7.98
N GLU A 276 2.24 11.66 -7.70
CA GLU A 276 3.61 12.03 -7.27
C GLU A 276 4.06 11.25 -6.02
N ARG A 277 3.12 10.86 -5.15
CA ARG A 277 3.39 10.05 -3.95
C ARG A 277 3.73 8.62 -4.30
N GLU A 278 3.09 8.11 -5.36
CA GLU A 278 3.37 6.77 -5.87
C GLU A 278 4.70 6.74 -6.64
N GLN A 279 5.10 7.82 -7.29
CA GLN A 279 6.42 8.00 -7.89
C GLN A 279 7.54 7.91 -6.83
N TYR A 280 7.23 8.26 -5.57
CA TYR A 280 8.08 7.96 -4.44
C TYR A 280 8.51 6.48 -4.35
N PHE A 281 7.66 5.56 -4.79
CA PHE A 281 7.98 4.11 -4.82
C PHE A 281 8.88 3.69 -5.96
N LEU A 282 9.03 4.55 -6.91
CA LEU A 282 10.13 4.44 -7.83
C LEU A 282 11.45 4.82 -7.13
N GLY A 283 11.38 5.09 -5.82
CA GLY A 283 12.48 5.43 -4.93
C GLY A 283 12.86 6.90 -4.99
N LEU A 284 11.92 7.72 -5.42
CA LEU A 284 12.14 9.15 -5.58
C LEU A 284 11.42 9.90 -4.46
N VAL A 285 12.16 10.55 -3.59
CA VAL A 285 11.65 11.56 -2.64
C VAL A 285 11.97 12.93 -3.21
N ARG A 286 11.01 13.84 -3.18
CA ARG A 286 11.28 15.24 -3.48
C ARG A 286 12.05 15.86 -2.32
N GLY A 287 13.33 16.19 -2.54
CA GLY A 287 14.15 16.95 -1.60
C GLY A 287 13.70 18.38 -1.46
N ALA A 288 14.29 19.10 -0.49
CA ALA A 288 13.96 20.49 -0.16
C ALA A 288 14.06 21.46 -1.36
N ASN A 289 14.84 21.12 -2.38
CA ASN A 289 15.03 21.93 -3.60
C ASN A 289 14.09 21.52 -4.74
N GLY A 290 13.12 20.62 -4.50
CA GLY A 290 12.23 20.09 -5.53
C GLY A 290 12.84 19.02 -6.43
N GLU A 291 14.07 18.63 -6.20
CA GLU A 291 14.73 17.50 -6.87
C GLU A 291 14.27 16.16 -6.28
N TYR A 292 14.28 15.11 -7.10
CA TYR A 292 14.01 13.76 -6.61
C TYR A 292 15.32 13.15 -6.08
N VAL A 293 15.33 12.80 -4.80
CA VAL A 293 16.46 12.15 -4.15
C VAL A 293 16.11 10.75 -3.69
N PRO A 294 17.06 9.79 -3.71
CA PRO A 294 16.82 8.45 -3.17
C PRO A 294 16.44 8.52 -1.69
N GLU A 295 15.38 7.84 -1.28
CA GLU A 295 15.06 7.75 0.15
C GLU A 295 16.06 6.86 0.89
N GLY A 296 16.65 7.37 1.97
CA GLY A 296 17.59 6.65 2.84
C GLY A 296 16.99 5.52 3.67
N GLY A 297 15.72 5.13 3.45
CA GLY A 297 15.03 4.07 4.20
C GLY A 297 15.12 2.66 3.58
N PHE A 298 15.56 2.58 2.32
CA PHE A 298 15.81 1.30 1.62
C PHE A 298 17.31 1.10 1.39
N THR A 299 18.08 1.05 2.46
CA THR A 299 19.51 0.78 2.40
C THR A 299 19.75 -0.74 2.33
N GLY A 300 19.56 -1.32 1.15
CA GLY A 300 20.18 -2.58 0.78
C GLY A 300 21.61 -2.34 0.29
N SER A 301 22.46 -3.34 0.30
CA SER A 301 23.84 -3.27 -0.21
C SER A 301 23.91 -3.32 -1.76
N LEU A 302 22.83 -3.67 -2.43
CA LEU A 302 22.74 -3.69 -3.88
C LEU A 302 22.45 -2.29 -4.44
N PRO A 303 23.11 -1.91 -5.56
CA PRO A 303 22.81 -0.65 -6.22
C PRO A 303 21.36 -0.64 -6.71
N LEU A 304 20.59 0.34 -6.26
CA LEU A 304 19.24 0.57 -6.78
C LEU A 304 19.35 1.12 -8.22
N PRO A 305 18.42 0.75 -9.12
CA PRO A 305 18.32 1.38 -10.42
C PRO A 305 18.27 2.91 -10.31
N ASP A 306 18.82 3.61 -11.30
CA ASP A 306 18.70 5.07 -11.36
C ASP A 306 17.21 5.46 -11.33
N PRO A 307 16.82 6.44 -10.51
CA PRO A 307 15.43 6.87 -10.41
C PRO A 307 14.83 7.32 -11.74
N GLY A 308 15.58 8.03 -12.57
CA GLY A 308 15.12 8.48 -13.87
C GLY A 308 14.91 7.33 -14.84
N GLU A 309 15.82 6.35 -14.86
CA GLU A 309 15.67 5.13 -15.66
C GLU A 309 14.46 4.30 -15.20
N ALA A 310 14.28 4.16 -13.89
CA ALA A 310 13.13 3.47 -13.33
C ALA A 310 11.82 4.15 -13.75
N LEU A 311 11.73 5.49 -13.64
CA LEU A 311 10.55 6.23 -14.05
C LEU A 311 10.31 6.11 -15.56
N ALA A 312 11.35 6.22 -16.39
CA ALA A 312 11.25 6.05 -17.84
C ALA A 312 10.67 4.69 -18.22
N ALA A 313 11.10 3.61 -17.55
CA ALA A 313 10.56 2.27 -17.78
C ALA A 313 9.06 2.16 -17.44
N TRP A 314 8.60 2.84 -16.39
CA TRP A 314 7.17 2.89 -16.04
C TRP A 314 6.35 3.75 -17.01
N GLN A 315 6.95 4.75 -17.63
CA GLN A 315 6.31 5.64 -18.61
C GLN A 315 6.28 5.07 -20.03
N GLU A 316 6.95 3.97 -20.32
CA GLU A 316 6.86 3.31 -21.62
C GLU A 316 5.40 2.89 -21.91
N PRO A 317 4.95 3.00 -23.19
CA PRO A 317 3.61 2.59 -23.59
C PRO A 317 3.30 1.15 -23.16
N SER A 318 2.15 0.93 -22.59
CA SER A 318 1.73 -0.40 -22.12
C SER A 318 1.40 -1.34 -23.28
N GLY A 319 0.95 -0.81 -24.42
CA GLY A 319 0.46 -1.59 -25.55
C GLY A 319 -0.86 -2.31 -25.29
N ARG A 320 -1.60 -1.92 -24.24
CA ARG A 320 -2.83 -2.60 -23.79
C ARG A 320 -4.11 -1.87 -24.20
N GLU A 321 -4.01 -0.81 -24.98
CA GLU A 321 -5.14 0.03 -25.42
C GLU A 321 -6.18 -0.74 -26.25
N HIS A 322 -5.74 -1.85 -26.87
CA HIS A 322 -6.62 -2.74 -27.64
C HIS A 322 -7.52 -3.63 -26.78
N LEU A 323 -7.22 -3.75 -25.47
CA LEU A 323 -8.03 -4.57 -24.55
C LEU A 323 -9.26 -3.78 -24.09
N THR A 324 -10.39 -4.47 -24.02
CA THR A 324 -11.65 -3.89 -23.57
C THR A 324 -11.55 -3.40 -22.12
N GLY A 325 -11.94 -2.16 -21.88
CA GLY A 325 -11.98 -1.53 -20.55
C GLY A 325 -11.95 -0.03 -20.68
N SER A 326 -12.73 0.66 -19.86
CA SER A 326 -12.66 2.10 -19.78
C SER A 326 -11.41 2.48 -18.98
N PRO A 327 -10.56 3.39 -19.52
CA PRO A 327 -9.57 4.03 -18.68
C PRO A 327 -10.30 4.74 -17.55
N LEU A 328 -9.68 4.82 -16.39
CA LEU A 328 -10.16 5.71 -15.33
C LEU A 328 -10.32 7.08 -15.97
N ALA A 329 -11.51 7.67 -15.86
CA ALA A 329 -11.66 9.06 -16.17
C ALA A 329 -10.59 9.80 -15.37
N SER A 330 -9.86 10.71 -16.01
CA SER A 330 -8.87 11.54 -15.31
C SER A 330 -9.60 12.20 -14.15
N GLY A 331 -9.47 11.63 -12.97
CA GLY A 331 -10.28 11.98 -11.81
C GLY A 331 -10.04 13.44 -11.43
N PRO A 332 -11.05 14.11 -10.89
CA PRO A 332 -10.92 15.45 -10.32
C PRO A 332 -10.09 15.34 -9.04
N GLY A 333 -8.80 15.30 -9.12
CA GLY A 333 -7.97 15.12 -7.92
C GLY A 333 -6.52 15.49 -8.08
N THR A 334 -6.09 15.79 -9.28
CA THR A 334 -4.69 16.17 -9.53
C THR A 334 -4.35 17.61 -9.17
N ALA A 335 -5.33 18.47 -8.94
CA ALA A 335 -5.09 19.89 -8.69
C ALA A 335 -4.89 20.26 -7.20
N GLY A 336 -5.29 19.43 -6.25
CA GLY A 336 -5.28 19.76 -4.81
C GLY A 336 -4.14 19.16 -3.97
N THR A 337 -3.33 18.27 -4.55
CA THR A 337 -2.40 17.43 -3.76
C THR A 337 -0.95 17.93 -3.75
N ALA A 338 -0.62 18.97 -4.49
CA ALA A 338 0.75 19.51 -4.55
C ALA A 338 1.25 20.15 -3.25
N GLN A 339 0.38 20.40 -2.26
CA GLN A 339 0.73 21.14 -1.05
C GLN A 339 1.14 20.27 0.16
N LEU A 340 1.02 18.93 0.10
CA LEU A 340 1.20 18.07 1.29
C LEU A 340 2.65 17.60 1.55
N TRP A 341 3.63 17.99 0.74
CA TRP A 341 4.98 17.38 0.75
C TRP A 341 6.11 18.33 1.09
N HIS A 342 5.87 19.44 1.73
CA HIS A 342 6.96 20.20 2.34
C HIS A 342 7.37 19.47 3.63
N LEU A 343 8.41 18.66 3.53
CA LEU A 343 9.20 18.22 4.68
C LEU A 343 9.90 19.47 5.21
N GLY A 344 9.33 20.09 6.23
CA GLY A 344 9.93 21.11 7.05
C GLY A 344 10.62 20.49 8.25
#